data_7f1b87b05062046449a69e844f2d29e2
#
_entry.id   7f1b87b05062046449a69e844f2d29e2
#
_cell.length_a   1.000
_cell.length_b   1.000
_cell.length_c   1.000
_cell.angle_alpha   90.00
_cell.angle_beta   90.00
_cell.angle_gamma   90.00
#
_symmetry.space_group_name_H-M   'P 1'
#
loop_
_entity.id
_entity.type
_entity.pdbx_description
1 polymer ?
#
loop_
_entity_poly.entity_id
_entity_poly.type
_entity_poly.pdbx_seq_one_letter_code
_entity_poly.pdbx_strand_id
1 'polypeptide(L)'
;MVTPKVAVNIVTFNSARDIAACLESLRRQMFRDFEIHILDNASSDDTLQIIEPFDIEYLIRSPVNTGFCKAHNELARRFSSEYVLFLNPDTVLSPSFIEELVRKLDSHPDAASACGKLLRMDGKTIDSTGIIMLREQRHLDRGADVPDTGQFEKSEEIFGPSGAASMYRRKALDDTAINGQYFDEDFFAYREDADLAWRCRLLGWTSVYVPTAVARHRRRVTPERRHELPKEINYHSVKNRFLLRINNTTGVLYRRDLWPITKRDIAVVGYVCLREWTSLGGLFYLIRNLPRLLRKRKSIQARRRADPLSWFQNPADYPHYPSDQRLK
;
A
#
# COMPACT_ATOMS: atom_id res chain seq x y z
N MET A 1 10.06 -1.74 29.82
CA MET A 1 9.17 -2.61 29.00
C MET A 1 9.99 -3.15 27.86
N VAL A 2 9.84 -4.43 27.53
CA VAL A 2 10.53 -5.02 26.36
C VAL A 2 9.80 -4.53 25.13
N THR A 3 10.51 -3.99 24.16
CA THR A 3 9.92 -3.54 22.89
C THR A 3 9.48 -4.78 22.09
N PRO A 4 8.21 -4.86 21.64
CA PRO A 4 7.73 -6.01 20.87
C PRO A 4 8.47 -6.08 19.53
N LYS A 5 8.62 -7.28 19.00
CA LYS A 5 9.26 -7.49 17.70
C LYS A 5 8.45 -6.89 16.56
N VAL A 6 7.11 -6.97 16.65
CA VAL A 6 6.19 -6.45 15.64
C VAL A 6 5.21 -5.44 16.24
N ALA A 7 5.09 -4.25 15.63
CA ALA A 7 3.98 -3.34 15.85
C ALA A 7 2.92 -3.55 14.75
N VAL A 8 1.72 -3.97 15.13
CA VAL A 8 0.58 -4.08 14.21
C VAL A 8 -0.19 -2.76 14.23
N ASN A 9 -0.08 -1.98 13.19
CA ASN A 9 -0.70 -0.67 13.07
C ASN A 9 -1.97 -0.75 12.21
N ILE A 10 -3.11 -0.38 12.79
CA ILE A 10 -4.43 -0.38 12.14
C ILE A 10 -4.99 1.04 12.16
N VAL A 11 -5.45 1.53 11.03
CA VAL A 11 -6.19 2.78 10.93
C VAL A 11 -7.64 2.47 10.60
N THR A 12 -8.57 2.93 11.44
CA THR A 12 -10.01 2.74 11.24
C THR A 12 -10.69 4.03 10.80
N PHE A 13 -11.67 3.90 9.92
CA PHE A 13 -12.62 4.94 9.55
C PHE A 13 -13.92 4.29 9.07
N ASN A 14 -14.97 4.36 9.88
CA ASN A 14 -16.25 3.71 9.65
C ASN A 14 -16.06 2.22 9.29
N SER A 15 -15.43 1.49 10.22
CA SER A 15 -14.99 0.11 10.01
C SER A 15 -15.80 -0.91 10.83
N ALA A 16 -16.94 -0.53 11.40
CA ALA A 16 -17.78 -1.37 12.26
C ALA A 16 -18.11 -2.75 11.67
N ARG A 17 -18.27 -2.82 10.35
CA ARG A 17 -18.57 -4.06 9.62
C ARG A 17 -17.47 -5.12 9.70
N ASP A 18 -16.21 -4.69 9.73
CA ASP A 18 -15.08 -5.58 9.44
C ASP A 18 -14.09 -5.71 10.59
N ILE A 19 -13.96 -4.68 11.45
CA ILE A 19 -12.91 -4.58 12.46
C ILE A 19 -12.91 -5.73 13.47
N ALA A 20 -14.08 -6.23 13.86
CA ALA A 20 -14.18 -7.35 14.81
C ALA A 20 -13.49 -8.61 14.27
N ALA A 21 -13.71 -8.96 12.99
CA ALA A 21 -13.11 -10.13 12.37
C ALA A 21 -11.58 -9.96 12.22
N CYS A 22 -11.12 -8.74 11.94
CA CYS A 22 -9.71 -8.39 11.88
C CYS A 22 -9.04 -8.62 13.25
N LEU A 23 -9.56 -8.03 14.32
CA LEU A 23 -9.02 -8.15 15.68
C LEU A 23 -9.08 -9.59 16.21
N GLU A 24 -10.16 -10.32 15.93
CA GLU A 24 -10.26 -11.72 16.29
C GLU A 24 -9.22 -12.59 15.54
N SER A 25 -8.85 -12.23 14.31
CA SER A 25 -7.78 -12.92 13.58
C SER A 25 -6.40 -12.66 14.18
N LEU A 26 -6.17 -11.48 14.77
CA LEU A 26 -4.95 -11.16 15.52
C LEU A 26 -4.87 -11.94 16.84
N ARG A 27 -5.98 -12.07 17.58
CA ARG A 27 -6.03 -12.93 18.79
C ARG A 27 -5.62 -14.38 18.50
N ARG A 28 -5.90 -14.88 17.30
CA ARG A 28 -5.58 -16.26 16.88
C ARG A 28 -4.20 -16.43 16.28
N GLN A 29 -3.36 -15.38 16.21
CA GLN A 29 -2.00 -15.53 15.70
C GLN A 29 -1.17 -16.49 16.58
N MET A 30 -0.32 -17.33 15.93
CA MET A 30 0.61 -18.22 16.61
C MET A 30 1.82 -17.43 17.16
N PHE A 31 2.30 -16.47 16.40
CA PHE A 31 3.31 -15.51 16.85
C PHE A 31 2.72 -14.60 17.93
N ARG A 32 3.44 -14.36 19.04
CA ARG A 32 2.91 -13.62 20.20
C ARG A 32 3.69 -12.35 20.55
N ASP A 33 4.88 -12.16 20.01
CA ASP A 33 5.72 -11.00 20.30
C ASP A 33 5.31 -9.81 19.40
N PHE A 34 4.07 -9.36 19.54
CA PHE A 34 3.53 -8.19 18.87
C PHE A 34 2.56 -7.40 19.77
N GLU A 35 2.40 -6.13 19.45
CA GLU A 35 1.41 -5.21 20.03
C GLU A 35 0.48 -4.67 18.97
N ILE A 36 -0.78 -4.38 19.35
CA ILE A 36 -1.80 -3.82 18.44
C ILE A 36 -1.97 -2.34 18.76
N HIS A 37 -1.74 -1.52 17.75
CA HIS A 37 -1.90 -0.08 17.83
C HIS A 37 -2.96 0.38 16.84
N ILE A 38 -3.98 1.07 17.34
CA ILE A 38 -5.10 1.55 16.51
C ILE A 38 -5.15 3.08 16.54
N LEU A 39 -5.36 3.67 15.38
CA LEU A 39 -5.81 5.06 15.26
C LEU A 39 -7.19 5.07 14.61
N ASP A 40 -8.19 5.47 15.38
CA ASP A 40 -9.50 5.74 14.83
C ASP A 40 -9.54 7.14 14.23
N ASN A 41 -9.81 7.20 12.95
CA ASN A 41 -9.70 8.40 12.12
C ASN A 41 -11.04 9.14 12.02
N ALA A 42 -11.67 9.40 13.18
CA ALA A 42 -12.99 10.02 13.37
C ALA A 42 -14.15 9.18 12.81
N SER A 43 -14.24 7.92 13.19
CA SER A 43 -15.41 7.09 12.86
C SER A 43 -16.68 7.64 13.50
N SER A 44 -17.78 7.58 12.77
CA SER A 44 -19.12 7.99 13.20
C SER A 44 -20.09 6.81 13.38
N ASP A 45 -19.64 5.60 13.07
CA ASP A 45 -20.35 4.34 13.28
C ASP A 45 -19.89 3.64 14.58
N ASP A 46 -20.31 2.41 14.81
CA ASP A 46 -20.03 1.64 16.03
C ASP A 46 -18.59 1.11 16.11
N THR A 47 -17.66 1.59 15.26
CA THR A 47 -16.28 1.10 15.20
C THR A 47 -15.60 1.11 16.56
N LEU A 48 -15.67 2.22 17.30
CA LEU A 48 -15.01 2.34 18.61
C LEU A 48 -15.62 1.42 19.68
N GLN A 49 -16.94 1.25 19.67
CA GLN A 49 -17.65 0.35 20.58
C GLN A 49 -17.25 -1.11 20.33
N ILE A 50 -17.05 -1.49 19.07
CA ILE A 50 -16.61 -2.84 18.68
C ILE A 50 -15.17 -3.09 19.08
N ILE A 51 -14.30 -2.09 19.06
CA ILE A 51 -12.88 -2.21 19.46
C ILE A 51 -12.75 -2.36 20.99
N GLU A 52 -13.59 -1.73 21.78
CA GLU A 52 -13.48 -1.63 23.25
C GLU A 52 -13.25 -2.96 23.99
N PRO A 53 -13.88 -4.10 23.63
CA PRO A 53 -13.66 -5.37 24.32
C PRO A 53 -12.37 -6.10 23.94
N PHE A 54 -11.59 -5.57 22.98
CA PHE A 54 -10.34 -6.18 22.58
C PHE A 54 -9.16 -5.61 23.37
N ASP A 55 -8.14 -6.43 23.59
CA ASP A 55 -6.89 -6.03 24.22
C ASP A 55 -6.03 -5.27 23.21
N ILE A 56 -6.13 -3.94 23.27
CA ILE A 56 -5.44 -3.00 22.38
C ILE A 56 -4.45 -2.21 23.22
N GLU A 57 -3.17 -2.35 22.94
CA GLU A 57 -2.11 -1.69 23.70
C GLU A 57 -2.13 -0.17 23.53
N TYR A 58 -2.57 0.29 22.36
CA TYR A 58 -2.64 1.73 22.11
C TYR A 58 -3.78 2.11 21.16
N LEU A 59 -4.68 2.97 21.65
CA LEU A 59 -5.81 3.49 20.88
C LEU A 59 -5.78 5.03 20.83
N ILE A 60 -5.62 5.60 19.64
CA ILE A 60 -5.78 7.04 19.40
C ILE A 60 -7.17 7.28 18.81
N ARG A 61 -7.87 8.30 19.31
CA ARG A 61 -9.11 8.80 18.73
C ARG A 61 -8.84 10.16 18.10
N SER A 62 -8.75 10.21 16.79
CA SER A 62 -8.56 11.46 16.05
C SER A 62 -9.88 12.24 15.97
N PRO A 63 -9.88 13.57 16.18
CA PRO A 63 -11.11 14.37 16.04
C PRO A 63 -11.53 14.59 14.58
N VAL A 64 -10.65 14.30 13.62
CA VAL A 64 -10.89 14.48 12.18
C VAL A 64 -10.22 13.35 11.39
N ASN A 65 -10.78 13.05 10.22
CA ASN A 65 -10.14 12.10 9.31
C ASN A 65 -8.90 12.75 8.65
N THR A 66 -7.72 12.31 9.06
CA THR A 66 -6.42 12.80 8.57
C THR A 66 -5.88 12.01 7.37
N GLY A 67 -6.61 11.01 6.92
CA GLY A 67 -6.22 10.08 5.86
C GLY A 67 -5.34 8.93 6.35
N PHE A 68 -5.16 7.94 5.49
CA PHE A 68 -4.38 6.73 5.75
C PHE A 68 -2.91 7.05 6.07
N CYS A 69 -2.27 7.86 5.22
CA CYS A 69 -0.83 8.14 5.32
C CYS A 69 -0.44 8.78 6.64
N LYS A 70 -1.14 9.86 7.03
CA LYS A 70 -0.82 10.60 8.26
C LYS A 70 -1.13 9.78 9.50
N ALA A 71 -2.25 9.07 9.51
CA ALA A 71 -2.63 8.22 10.63
C ALA A 71 -1.63 7.08 10.87
N HIS A 72 -1.21 6.37 9.81
CA HIS A 72 -0.18 5.34 9.92
C HIS A 72 1.19 5.90 10.29
N ASN A 73 1.56 7.08 9.79
CA ASN A 73 2.79 7.76 10.20
C ASN A 73 2.78 8.09 11.71
N GLU A 74 1.64 8.53 12.23
CA GLU A 74 1.48 8.84 13.65
C GLU A 74 1.70 7.60 14.52
N LEU A 75 1.05 6.48 14.19
CA LEU A 75 1.26 5.21 14.88
C LEU A 75 2.71 4.73 14.76
N ALA A 76 3.25 4.67 13.55
CA ALA A 76 4.56 4.10 13.31
C ALA A 76 5.72 4.88 13.96
N ARG A 77 5.57 6.19 14.19
CA ARG A 77 6.58 7.02 14.87
C ARG A 77 6.60 6.86 16.40
N ARG A 78 5.50 6.39 16.98
CA ARG A 78 5.38 6.30 18.46
C ARG A 78 6.12 5.10 19.05
N PHE A 79 6.33 4.05 18.27
CA PHE A 79 6.85 2.77 18.75
C PHE A 79 8.06 2.33 17.94
N SER A 80 9.01 1.65 18.57
CA SER A 80 10.32 1.29 18.01
C SER A 80 10.48 -0.20 17.78
N SER A 81 9.44 -0.90 17.33
CA SER A 81 9.49 -2.32 16.98
C SER A 81 10.41 -2.58 15.79
N GLU A 82 11.01 -3.78 15.71
CA GLU A 82 11.86 -4.20 14.60
C GLU A 82 11.09 -4.23 13.27
N TYR A 83 9.85 -4.70 13.32
CA TYR A 83 8.93 -4.74 12.18
C TYR A 83 7.66 -3.94 12.47
N VAL A 84 7.08 -3.39 11.42
CA VAL A 84 5.77 -2.73 11.44
C VAL A 84 4.87 -3.44 10.43
N LEU A 85 3.77 -4.00 10.90
CA LEU A 85 2.71 -4.52 10.05
C LEU A 85 1.64 -3.43 9.88
N PHE A 86 1.55 -2.85 8.70
CA PHE A 86 0.42 -2.02 8.32
C PHE A 86 -0.72 -2.92 7.88
N LEU A 87 -1.84 -2.84 8.58
CA LEU A 87 -2.98 -3.75 8.40
C LEU A 87 -4.28 -2.98 8.23
N ASN A 88 -5.01 -3.28 7.16
CA ASN A 88 -6.35 -2.73 6.97
C ASN A 88 -7.37 -3.40 7.91
N PRO A 89 -8.36 -2.64 8.43
CA PRO A 89 -9.38 -3.16 9.34
C PRO A 89 -10.33 -4.18 8.70
N ASP A 90 -10.33 -4.32 7.37
CA ASP A 90 -11.13 -5.27 6.60
C ASP A 90 -10.33 -6.49 6.11
N THR A 91 -9.23 -6.81 6.80
CA THR A 91 -8.36 -7.95 6.51
C THR A 91 -8.43 -8.98 7.64
N VAL A 92 -8.57 -10.25 7.28
CA VAL A 92 -8.61 -11.40 8.22
C VAL A 92 -7.40 -12.29 7.97
N LEU A 93 -6.51 -12.38 8.95
CA LEU A 93 -5.24 -13.11 8.86
C LEU A 93 -5.41 -14.60 9.18
N SER A 94 -4.65 -15.49 8.50
CA SER A 94 -4.47 -16.87 8.95
C SER A 94 -3.64 -16.91 10.24
N PRO A 95 -3.74 -17.98 11.08
CA PRO A 95 -3.05 -18.04 12.36
C PRO A 95 -1.52 -17.92 12.28
N SER A 96 -0.90 -18.33 11.18
CA SER A 96 0.56 -18.27 10.98
C SER A 96 1.03 -17.01 10.23
N PHE A 97 0.15 -16.07 9.88
CA PHE A 97 0.46 -14.96 8.98
C PHE A 97 1.65 -14.12 9.45
N ILE A 98 1.63 -13.66 10.69
CA ILE A 98 2.70 -12.82 11.24
C ILE A 98 4.00 -13.62 11.36
N GLU A 99 3.93 -14.86 11.84
CA GLU A 99 5.10 -15.74 11.99
C GLU A 99 5.83 -15.98 10.67
N GLU A 100 5.07 -16.27 9.59
CA GLU A 100 5.64 -16.51 8.26
C GLU A 100 6.35 -15.26 7.71
N LEU A 101 5.76 -14.07 7.89
CA LEU A 101 6.38 -12.83 7.44
C LEU A 101 7.63 -12.48 8.27
N VAL A 102 7.59 -12.65 9.58
CA VAL A 102 8.75 -12.43 10.47
C VAL A 102 9.88 -13.36 10.10
N ARG A 103 9.63 -14.67 9.99
CA ARG A 103 10.62 -15.68 9.60
C ARG A 103 11.27 -15.34 8.27
N LYS A 104 10.47 -14.89 7.30
CA LYS A 104 10.97 -14.50 5.98
C LYS A 104 11.88 -13.27 6.07
N LEU A 105 11.48 -12.23 6.76
CA LEU A 105 12.29 -11.03 6.93
C LEU A 105 13.56 -11.29 7.75
N ASP A 106 13.50 -12.11 8.80
CA ASP A 106 14.68 -12.50 9.58
C ASP A 106 15.76 -13.17 8.70
N SER A 107 15.34 -14.00 7.74
CA SER A 107 16.24 -14.68 6.80
C SER A 107 16.69 -13.86 5.58
N HIS A 108 16.12 -12.66 5.39
CA HIS A 108 16.42 -11.77 4.25
C HIS A 108 16.70 -10.34 4.75
N PRO A 109 17.91 -10.04 5.24
CA PRO A 109 18.23 -8.74 5.85
C PRO A 109 18.23 -7.57 4.85
N ASP A 110 18.31 -7.83 3.56
CA ASP A 110 18.20 -6.88 2.45
C ASP A 110 16.74 -6.57 2.05
N ALA A 111 15.77 -7.35 2.59
CA ALA A 111 14.37 -7.09 2.34
C ALA A 111 13.84 -5.96 3.23
N ALA A 112 13.31 -4.90 2.60
CA ALA A 112 12.57 -3.85 3.26
C ALA A 112 11.23 -4.34 3.77
N SER A 113 10.57 -5.24 3.02
CA SER A 113 9.19 -5.62 3.29
C SER A 113 8.86 -7.03 2.84
N ALA A 114 7.81 -7.58 3.44
CA ALA A 114 7.19 -8.83 3.03
C ALA A 114 5.67 -8.69 2.99
N CYS A 115 5.01 -9.42 2.09
CA CYS A 115 3.56 -9.61 2.09
C CYS A 115 3.18 -11.06 1.85
N GLY A 116 1.97 -11.41 2.28
CA GLY A 116 1.38 -12.71 2.04
C GLY A 116 0.51 -12.77 0.79
N LYS A 117 -0.15 -13.91 0.60
CA LYS A 117 -1.21 -14.15 -0.36
C LYS A 117 -2.51 -13.55 0.19
N LEU A 118 -3.00 -12.50 -0.43
CA LEU A 118 -4.30 -11.94 -0.11
C LEU A 118 -5.36 -12.53 -1.04
N LEU A 119 -6.39 -13.13 -0.46
CA LEU A 119 -7.55 -13.65 -1.16
C LEU A 119 -8.74 -12.71 -0.94
N ARG A 120 -9.70 -12.71 -1.84
CA ARG A 120 -11.02 -12.13 -1.61
C ARG A 120 -11.72 -12.87 -0.46
N MET A 121 -12.81 -12.34 0.05
CA MET A 121 -13.54 -12.96 1.15
C MET A 121 -14.12 -14.34 0.80
N ASP A 122 -14.24 -14.68 -0.49
CA ASP A 122 -14.63 -16.01 -0.97
C ASP A 122 -13.56 -17.10 -0.71
N GLY A 123 -12.32 -16.68 -0.40
CA GLY A 123 -11.18 -17.57 -0.15
C GLY A 123 -10.68 -18.33 -1.38
N LYS A 124 -11.08 -17.91 -2.59
CA LYS A 124 -10.77 -18.59 -3.86
C LYS A 124 -10.23 -17.65 -4.92
N THR A 125 -10.59 -16.39 -4.87
CA THR A 125 -10.13 -15.36 -5.80
C THR A 125 -8.97 -14.60 -5.19
N ILE A 126 -7.89 -14.41 -5.94
CA ILE A 126 -6.74 -13.63 -5.49
C ILE A 126 -7.14 -12.15 -5.44
N ASP A 127 -6.81 -11.50 -4.33
CA ASP A 127 -6.90 -10.05 -4.17
C ASP A 127 -5.57 -9.40 -4.52
N SER A 128 -4.46 -9.91 -3.96
CA SER A 128 -3.11 -9.43 -4.25
C SER A 128 -2.05 -10.46 -3.82
N THR A 129 -1.00 -10.58 -4.60
CA THR A 129 0.25 -11.26 -4.23
C THR A 129 1.45 -10.30 -4.33
N GLY A 130 1.18 -9.02 -4.13
CA GLY A 130 2.13 -7.91 -4.24
C GLY A 130 1.80 -6.96 -5.38
N ILE A 131 2.65 -5.97 -5.57
CA ILE A 131 2.49 -4.92 -6.59
C ILE A 131 3.30 -5.27 -7.82
N ILE A 132 2.75 -5.01 -9.00
CA ILE A 132 3.44 -4.94 -10.29
C ILE A 132 3.42 -3.51 -10.83
N MET A 133 4.48 -3.14 -11.59
CA MET A 133 4.61 -1.83 -12.21
C MET A 133 4.63 -1.94 -13.72
N LEU A 134 3.74 -1.23 -14.38
CA LEU A 134 3.67 -1.19 -15.83
C LEU A 134 4.56 -0.07 -16.41
N ARG A 135 4.96 -0.20 -17.67
CA ARG A 135 5.79 0.81 -18.37
C ARG A 135 5.14 2.21 -18.42
N GLU A 136 3.81 2.29 -18.42
CA GLU A 136 3.08 3.54 -18.26
C GLU A 136 3.08 4.08 -16.81
N GLN A 137 3.89 3.45 -15.92
CA GLN A 137 4.05 3.78 -14.50
C GLN A 137 2.72 3.72 -13.72
N ARG A 138 1.89 2.76 -14.08
CA ARG A 138 0.71 2.35 -13.33
C ARG A 138 1.07 1.14 -12.47
N HIS A 139 0.76 1.19 -11.18
CA HIS A 139 0.81 0.02 -10.32
C HIS A 139 -0.52 -0.74 -10.39
N LEU A 140 -0.44 -2.05 -10.22
CA LEU A 140 -1.56 -2.97 -10.08
C LEU A 140 -1.23 -4.02 -9.03
N ASP A 141 -2.26 -4.65 -8.47
CA ASP A 141 -2.08 -5.84 -7.64
C ASP A 141 -1.82 -7.07 -8.52
N ARG A 142 -0.74 -7.77 -8.22
CA ARG A 142 -0.34 -9.00 -8.93
C ARG A 142 -1.34 -10.12 -8.66
N GLY A 143 -1.88 -10.70 -9.71
CA GLY A 143 -2.87 -11.78 -9.64
C GLY A 143 -4.27 -11.35 -9.26
N ALA A 144 -4.56 -10.03 -9.14
CA ALA A 144 -5.87 -9.56 -8.75
C ALA A 144 -6.98 -10.09 -9.67
N ASP A 145 -8.08 -10.52 -9.06
CA ASP A 145 -9.31 -10.97 -9.69
C ASP A 145 -9.19 -12.29 -10.50
N VAL A 146 -8.06 -13.02 -10.40
CA VAL A 146 -7.93 -14.38 -10.95
C VAL A 146 -8.21 -15.43 -9.88
N PRO A 147 -8.78 -16.59 -10.23
CA PRO A 147 -8.90 -17.73 -9.30
C PRO A 147 -7.53 -18.19 -8.79
N ASP A 148 -7.44 -18.55 -7.51
CA ASP A 148 -6.25 -19.20 -6.95
C ASP A 148 -6.27 -20.69 -7.35
N THR A 149 -5.42 -21.05 -8.30
CA THR A 149 -5.23 -22.42 -8.79
C THR A 149 -3.85 -22.97 -8.43
N GLY A 150 -3.15 -22.36 -7.46
CA GLY A 150 -1.80 -22.72 -7.06
C GLY A 150 -0.70 -22.06 -7.91
N GLN A 151 -1.01 -21.07 -8.73
CA GLN A 151 -0.05 -20.39 -9.61
C GLN A 151 0.91 -19.47 -8.87
N PHE A 152 0.65 -19.15 -7.59
CA PHE A 152 1.49 -18.30 -6.75
C PHE A 152 1.97 -19.02 -5.47
N GLU A 153 2.42 -20.26 -5.59
CA GLU A 153 2.89 -21.05 -4.42
C GLU A 153 4.41 -20.91 -4.17
N LYS A 154 5.12 -20.14 -4.97
CA LYS A 154 6.55 -19.90 -4.79
C LYS A 154 6.82 -18.55 -4.14
N SER A 155 7.68 -18.54 -3.12
CA SER A 155 8.23 -17.31 -2.57
C SER A 155 9.16 -16.67 -3.59
N GLU A 156 8.99 -15.39 -3.85
CA GLU A 156 9.76 -14.67 -4.85
C GLU A 156 9.90 -13.19 -4.49
N GLU A 157 10.81 -12.51 -5.14
CA GLU A 157 10.96 -11.08 -5.05
C GLU A 157 9.85 -10.38 -5.84
N ILE A 158 9.25 -9.34 -5.25
CA ILE A 158 8.17 -8.55 -5.83
C ILE A 158 8.54 -7.07 -5.81
N PHE A 159 7.85 -6.24 -6.60
CA PHE A 159 8.09 -4.79 -6.57
C PHE A 159 7.86 -4.20 -5.17
N GLY A 160 6.79 -4.56 -4.53
CA GLY A 160 6.40 -4.16 -3.18
C GLY A 160 5.12 -4.84 -2.72
N PRO A 161 4.76 -4.72 -1.43
CA PRO A 161 3.53 -5.26 -0.87
C PRO A 161 2.33 -4.38 -1.18
N SER A 162 1.12 -4.96 -1.23
CA SER A 162 -0.14 -4.24 -1.18
C SER A 162 -0.35 -3.64 0.21
N GLY A 163 -0.92 -2.43 0.27
CA GLY A 163 -1.18 -1.72 1.53
C GLY A 163 -2.19 -2.39 2.47
N ALA A 164 -2.89 -3.45 2.03
CA ALA A 164 -3.90 -4.11 2.85
C ALA A 164 -3.31 -4.91 4.03
N ALA A 165 -2.14 -5.55 3.85
CA ALA A 165 -1.40 -6.25 4.90
C ALA A 165 0.08 -6.33 4.51
N SER A 166 0.86 -5.34 4.92
CA SER A 166 2.26 -5.19 4.53
C SER A 166 3.17 -5.08 5.75
N MET A 167 4.12 -6.00 5.89
CA MET A 167 5.13 -5.93 6.96
C MET A 167 6.39 -5.27 6.43
N TYR A 168 6.84 -4.24 7.14
CA TYR A 168 8.06 -3.50 6.82
C TYR A 168 9.09 -3.62 7.93
N ARG A 169 10.36 -3.74 7.55
CA ARG A 169 11.50 -3.58 8.46
C ARG A 169 11.63 -2.11 8.86
N ARG A 170 11.70 -1.82 10.17
CA ARG A 170 11.86 -0.46 10.70
C ARG A 170 13.03 0.28 10.06
N LYS A 171 14.20 -0.37 9.98
CA LYS A 171 15.39 0.21 9.35
C LYS A 171 15.14 0.67 7.91
N ALA A 172 14.34 -0.07 7.15
CA ALA A 172 14.01 0.31 5.78
C ALA A 172 13.01 1.48 5.74
N LEU A 173 12.04 1.52 6.66
CA LEU A 173 11.14 2.67 6.82
C LEU A 173 11.93 3.93 7.15
N ASP A 174 12.86 3.86 8.11
CA ASP A 174 13.70 5.00 8.51
C ASP A 174 14.61 5.46 7.38
N ASP A 175 15.21 4.51 6.62
CA ASP A 175 16.05 4.81 5.45
C ASP A 175 15.24 5.45 4.32
N THR A 176 13.97 5.10 4.14
CA THR A 176 13.11 5.64 3.07
C THR A 176 12.32 6.88 3.46
N ALA A 177 12.30 7.26 4.74
CA ALA A 177 11.50 8.36 5.24
C ALA A 177 11.81 9.70 4.52
N ILE A 178 10.77 10.48 4.27
CA ILE A 178 10.84 11.82 3.68
C ILE A 178 10.41 12.82 4.75
N ASN A 179 11.32 13.65 5.24
CA ASN A 179 11.03 14.62 6.30
C ASN A 179 10.37 13.98 7.53
N GLY A 180 10.80 12.76 7.91
CA GLY A 180 10.25 12.01 9.03
C GLY A 180 8.91 11.33 8.74
N GLN A 181 8.46 11.27 7.49
CA GLN A 181 7.24 10.58 7.05
C GLN A 181 7.59 9.26 6.36
N TYR A 182 7.04 8.15 6.81
CA TYR A 182 7.16 6.83 6.16
C TYR A 182 6.28 6.78 4.91
N PHE A 183 4.99 7.11 5.06
CA PHE A 183 4.09 7.40 3.95
C PHE A 183 4.11 8.90 3.64
N ASP A 184 4.20 9.27 2.38
CA ASP A 184 4.08 10.67 1.96
C ASP A 184 2.64 11.16 2.19
N GLU A 185 2.46 12.09 3.15
CA GLU A 185 1.14 12.57 3.56
C GLU A 185 0.39 13.35 2.46
N ASP A 186 1.09 13.78 1.39
CA ASP A 186 0.42 14.36 0.22
C ASP A 186 -0.51 13.37 -0.51
N PHE A 187 -0.33 12.07 -0.31
CA PHE A 187 -1.24 11.05 -0.89
C PHE A 187 -2.59 11.05 -0.19
N PHE A 188 -2.64 11.28 1.10
CA PHE A 188 -3.82 11.08 1.95
C PHE A 188 -4.20 9.60 2.06
N ALA A 189 -4.61 8.97 0.97
CA ALA A 189 -4.88 7.55 0.79
C ALA A 189 -4.76 7.17 -0.69
N TYR A 190 -4.52 5.89 -0.97
CA TYR A 190 -4.35 5.28 -2.29
C TYR A 190 -3.01 5.62 -2.97
N ARG A 191 -2.29 4.60 -3.42
CA ARG A 191 -0.97 4.60 -4.07
C ARG A 191 0.20 4.92 -3.16
N GLU A 192 -0.01 5.16 -1.88
CA GLU A 192 1.04 5.36 -0.87
C GLU A 192 1.90 4.10 -0.69
N ASP A 193 1.29 2.93 -0.84
CA ASP A 193 1.96 1.63 -0.84
C ASP A 193 2.94 1.49 -2.01
N ALA A 194 2.50 1.83 -3.22
CA ALA A 194 3.35 1.86 -4.39
C ALA A 194 4.45 2.93 -4.30
N ASP A 195 4.18 4.09 -3.68
CA ASP A 195 5.18 5.12 -3.44
C ASP A 195 6.27 4.66 -2.48
N LEU A 196 5.87 4.08 -1.33
CA LEU A 196 6.81 3.55 -0.36
C LEU A 196 7.65 2.40 -0.94
N ALA A 197 7.00 1.46 -1.64
CA ALA A 197 7.69 0.38 -2.34
C ALA A 197 8.70 0.90 -3.36
N TRP A 198 8.33 1.92 -4.15
CA TRP A 198 9.24 2.50 -5.15
C TRP A 198 10.42 3.21 -4.50
N ARG A 199 10.21 3.94 -3.40
CA ARG A 199 11.31 4.54 -2.62
C ARG A 199 12.25 3.47 -2.05
N CYS A 200 11.73 2.35 -1.53
CA CYS A 200 12.55 1.21 -1.13
C CYS A 200 13.44 0.73 -2.28
N ARG A 201 12.85 0.53 -3.47
CA ARG A 201 13.59 0.11 -4.68
C ARG A 201 14.67 1.11 -5.11
N LEU A 202 14.38 2.41 -5.04
CA LEU A 202 15.37 3.45 -5.37
C LEU A 202 16.58 3.44 -4.41
N LEU A 203 16.39 2.99 -3.18
CA LEU A 203 17.45 2.85 -2.18
C LEU A 203 18.13 1.46 -2.19
N GLY A 204 17.74 0.58 -3.11
CA GLY A 204 18.33 -0.75 -3.26
C GLY A 204 17.77 -1.82 -2.34
N TRP A 205 16.70 -1.52 -1.59
CA TRP A 205 15.99 -2.51 -0.81
C TRP A 205 15.17 -3.45 -1.69
N THR A 206 15.04 -4.72 -1.26
CA THR A 206 14.17 -5.71 -1.90
C THR A 206 12.80 -5.82 -1.19
N SER A 207 11.86 -6.55 -1.77
CA SER A 207 10.57 -6.90 -1.15
C SER A 207 10.24 -8.34 -1.52
N VAL A 208 9.68 -9.11 -0.58
CA VAL A 208 9.47 -10.54 -0.77
C VAL A 208 8.01 -10.95 -0.60
N TYR A 209 7.57 -11.86 -1.44
CA TYR A 209 6.26 -12.50 -1.34
C TYR A 209 6.38 -13.83 -0.60
N VAL A 210 5.44 -14.10 0.31
CA VAL A 210 5.39 -15.29 1.18
C VAL A 210 4.05 -16.00 0.99
N PRO A 211 3.98 -17.04 0.14
CA PRO A 211 2.72 -17.71 -0.22
C PRO A 211 2.02 -18.39 0.96
N THR A 212 2.77 -18.80 1.99
CA THR A 212 2.25 -19.46 3.19
C THR A 212 1.60 -18.50 4.19
N ALA A 213 1.91 -17.20 4.09
CA ALA A 213 1.23 -16.15 4.84
C ALA A 213 -0.07 -15.77 4.12
N VAL A 214 -1.20 -16.39 4.49
CA VAL A 214 -2.48 -16.18 3.81
C VAL A 214 -3.38 -15.25 4.61
N ALA A 215 -4.06 -14.33 3.92
CA ALA A 215 -5.10 -13.50 4.51
C ALA A 215 -6.29 -13.33 3.55
N ARG A 216 -7.45 -12.94 4.09
CA ARG A 216 -8.62 -12.55 3.30
C ARG A 216 -8.84 -11.05 3.44
N HIS A 217 -9.11 -10.36 2.34
CA HIS A 217 -9.31 -8.93 2.31
C HIS A 217 -10.61 -8.56 1.60
N ARG A 218 -11.41 -7.71 2.25
CA ARG A 218 -12.66 -7.18 1.70
C ARG A 218 -12.39 -5.90 0.92
N ARG A 219 -11.82 -6.02 -0.25
CA ARG A 219 -11.57 -4.82 -1.07
C ARG A 219 -12.87 -4.05 -1.37
N ARG A 220 -12.92 -2.81 -0.91
CA ARG A 220 -14.08 -1.92 -1.11
C ARG A 220 -13.98 -1.09 -2.39
N VAL A 221 -12.77 -0.77 -2.81
CA VAL A 221 -12.50 0.07 -3.98
C VAL A 221 -11.99 -0.77 -5.12
N THR A 222 -12.79 -0.86 -6.21
CA THR A 222 -12.41 -1.55 -7.44
C THR A 222 -12.61 -0.62 -8.66
N PRO A 223 -11.84 -0.81 -9.75
CA PRO A 223 -11.96 0.01 -10.96
C PRO A 223 -13.36 0.00 -11.58
N GLU A 224 -14.06 -1.14 -11.51
CA GLU A 224 -15.39 -1.34 -12.11
C GLU A 224 -16.44 -0.46 -11.43
N ARG A 225 -16.29 -0.21 -10.14
CA ARG A 225 -17.21 0.59 -9.34
C ARG A 225 -16.80 2.04 -9.21
N ARG A 226 -15.87 2.52 -10.07
CA ARG A 226 -15.34 3.89 -9.99
C ARG A 226 -16.42 4.97 -9.99
N HIS A 227 -17.49 4.79 -10.75
CA HIS A 227 -18.60 5.75 -10.83
C HIS A 227 -19.46 5.81 -9.57
N GLU A 228 -19.42 4.78 -8.73
CA GLU A 228 -20.10 4.70 -7.41
C GLU A 228 -19.27 5.32 -6.30
N LEU A 229 -17.97 5.53 -6.52
CA LEU A 229 -17.05 6.01 -5.50
C LEU A 229 -17.30 7.50 -5.18
N PRO A 230 -17.11 7.91 -3.91
CA PRO A 230 -17.11 9.32 -3.54
C PRO A 230 -16.15 10.14 -4.41
N LYS A 231 -16.52 11.36 -4.75
CA LYS A 231 -15.71 12.29 -5.58
C LYS A 231 -14.31 12.50 -5.01
N GLU A 232 -14.18 12.45 -3.70
CA GLU A 232 -12.91 12.57 -2.99
C GLU A 232 -11.93 11.43 -3.31
N ILE A 233 -12.42 10.20 -3.42
CA ILE A 233 -11.61 9.03 -3.83
C ILE A 233 -11.11 9.23 -5.26
N ASN A 234 -11.98 9.68 -6.17
CA ASN A 234 -11.61 9.94 -7.55
C ASN A 234 -10.58 11.07 -7.67
N TYR A 235 -10.75 12.15 -6.89
CA TYR A 235 -9.78 13.24 -6.76
C TYR A 235 -8.39 12.72 -6.36
N HIS A 236 -8.30 11.92 -5.28
CA HIS A 236 -7.04 11.34 -4.82
C HIS A 236 -6.47 10.36 -5.84
N SER A 237 -7.29 9.55 -6.48
CA SER A 237 -6.85 8.61 -7.52
C SER A 237 -6.16 9.31 -8.70
N VAL A 238 -6.67 10.47 -9.14
CA VAL A 238 -6.06 11.27 -10.21
C VAL A 238 -4.79 11.97 -9.72
N LYS A 239 -4.88 12.72 -8.61
CA LYS A 239 -3.73 13.42 -8.02
C LYS A 239 -2.57 12.49 -7.77
N ASN A 240 -2.81 11.37 -7.09
CA ASN A 240 -1.78 10.46 -6.62
C ASN A 240 -1.09 9.70 -7.75
N ARG A 241 -1.75 9.51 -8.91
CA ARG A 241 -1.10 8.97 -10.10
C ARG A 241 0.10 9.81 -10.53
N PHE A 242 -0.07 11.12 -10.60
CA PHE A 242 0.99 12.02 -11.00
C PHE A 242 2.01 12.23 -9.87
N LEU A 243 1.52 12.31 -8.63
CA LEU A 243 2.38 12.47 -7.45
C LEU A 243 3.36 11.32 -7.30
N LEU A 244 2.92 10.06 -7.45
CA LEU A 244 3.75 8.86 -7.45
C LEU A 244 4.93 9.00 -8.43
N ARG A 245 4.67 9.48 -9.64
CA ARG A 245 5.69 9.66 -10.68
C ARG A 245 6.58 10.87 -10.42
N ILE A 246 6.02 11.99 -9.98
CA ILE A 246 6.81 13.18 -9.62
C ILE A 246 7.84 12.79 -8.57
N ASN A 247 7.48 12.03 -7.55
CA ASN A 247 8.39 11.61 -6.50
C ASN A 247 9.50 10.70 -7.03
N ASN A 248 9.14 9.66 -7.79
CA ASN A 248 9.96 8.46 -7.91
C ASN A 248 10.60 8.22 -9.29
N THR A 249 10.01 8.71 -10.38
CA THR A 249 10.49 8.41 -11.73
C THR A 249 11.91 8.93 -11.95
N THR A 250 12.83 8.04 -12.36
CA THR A 250 14.18 8.44 -12.75
C THR A 250 14.21 8.98 -14.19
N GLY A 251 15.23 9.78 -14.52
CA GLY A 251 15.36 10.31 -15.88
C GLY A 251 15.57 9.22 -16.94
N VAL A 252 16.24 8.11 -16.57
CA VAL A 252 16.44 6.96 -17.46
C VAL A 252 15.12 6.25 -17.72
N LEU A 253 14.37 5.95 -16.65
CA LEU A 253 13.07 5.31 -16.74
C LEU A 253 12.08 6.15 -17.54
N TYR A 254 12.03 7.47 -17.29
CA TYR A 254 11.15 8.38 -18.03
C TYR A 254 11.45 8.41 -19.52
N ARG A 255 12.74 8.51 -19.91
CA ARG A 255 13.15 8.52 -21.34
C ARG A 255 12.82 7.20 -22.02
N ARG A 256 13.06 6.05 -21.36
CA ARG A 256 12.73 4.73 -21.91
C ARG A 256 11.23 4.58 -22.17
N ASP A 257 10.39 5.06 -21.25
CA ASP A 257 8.96 4.82 -21.24
C ASP A 257 8.13 6.07 -21.56
N LEU A 258 8.75 7.08 -22.18
CA LEU A 258 8.09 8.35 -22.53
C LEU A 258 6.78 8.16 -23.29
N TRP A 259 6.77 7.26 -24.29
CA TRP A 259 5.62 7.05 -25.14
C TRP A 259 4.44 6.39 -24.39
N PRO A 260 4.57 5.23 -23.72
CA PRO A 260 3.49 4.65 -22.94
C PRO A 260 3.00 5.56 -21.83
N ILE A 261 3.88 6.32 -21.16
CA ILE A 261 3.50 7.31 -20.16
C ILE A 261 2.62 8.40 -20.77
N THR A 262 3.08 9.04 -21.86
CA THR A 262 2.39 10.15 -22.52
C THR A 262 1.03 9.72 -23.04
N LYS A 263 0.95 8.58 -23.73
CA LYS A 263 -0.30 8.02 -24.23
C LYS A 263 -1.33 7.83 -23.09
N ARG A 264 -0.89 7.28 -21.97
CA ARG A 264 -1.77 7.06 -20.83
C ARG A 264 -2.17 8.37 -20.15
N ASP A 265 -1.28 9.34 -20.07
CA ASP A 265 -1.59 10.65 -19.47
C ASP A 265 -2.63 11.41 -20.28
N ILE A 266 -2.48 11.43 -21.61
CA ILE A 266 -3.49 12.03 -22.51
C ILE A 266 -4.86 11.38 -22.29
N ALA A 267 -4.91 10.04 -22.21
CA ALA A 267 -6.15 9.33 -21.98
C ALA A 267 -6.77 9.68 -20.60
N VAL A 268 -5.94 9.73 -19.53
CA VAL A 268 -6.44 10.07 -18.19
C VAL A 268 -6.90 11.52 -18.10
N VAL A 269 -6.10 12.46 -18.61
CA VAL A 269 -6.47 13.89 -18.57
C VAL A 269 -7.71 14.14 -19.44
N GLY A 270 -7.77 13.53 -20.63
CA GLY A 270 -8.95 13.60 -21.50
C GLY A 270 -10.21 13.06 -20.82
N TYR A 271 -10.11 11.89 -20.16
CA TYR A 271 -11.23 11.33 -19.40
C TYR A 271 -11.68 12.27 -18.26
N VAL A 272 -10.73 12.82 -17.50
CA VAL A 272 -11.02 13.75 -16.41
C VAL A 272 -11.73 14.99 -16.92
N CYS A 273 -11.25 15.58 -18.01
CA CYS A 273 -11.88 16.77 -18.61
C CYS A 273 -13.28 16.50 -19.16
N LEU A 274 -13.52 15.31 -19.73
CA LEU A 274 -14.78 15.02 -20.45
C LEU A 274 -15.84 14.34 -19.56
N ARG A 275 -15.42 13.56 -18.56
CA ARG A 275 -16.31 12.68 -17.79
C ARG A 275 -16.23 12.85 -16.27
N GLU A 276 -15.11 13.32 -15.75
CA GLU A 276 -14.85 13.36 -14.29
C GLU A 276 -14.24 14.72 -13.87
N TRP A 277 -14.80 15.80 -14.39
CA TRP A 277 -14.31 17.16 -14.16
C TRP A 277 -14.15 17.54 -12.67
N THR A 278 -14.87 16.88 -11.76
CA THR A 278 -14.69 17.04 -10.30
C THR A 278 -13.29 16.66 -9.83
N SER A 279 -12.57 15.80 -10.57
CA SER A 279 -11.19 15.39 -10.29
C SER A 279 -10.13 16.36 -10.83
N LEU A 280 -10.51 17.40 -11.60
CA LEU A 280 -9.58 18.46 -12.06
C LEU A 280 -8.86 19.15 -10.91
N GLY A 281 -9.52 19.26 -9.74
CA GLY A 281 -8.91 19.77 -8.53
C GLY A 281 -7.60 19.06 -8.16
N GLY A 282 -7.47 17.77 -8.47
CA GLY A 282 -6.25 17.00 -8.28
C GLY A 282 -5.09 17.47 -9.16
N LEU A 283 -5.36 17.80 -10.42
CA LEU A 283 -4.35 18.38 -11.33
C LEU A 283 -3.96 19.80 -10.89
N PHE A 284 -4.95 20.60 -10.50
CA PHE A 284 -4.69 21.94 -9.96
C PHE A 284 -3.83 21.92 -8.69
N TYR A 285 -4.10 20.97 -7.79
CA TYR A 285 -3.27 20.75 -6.61
C TYR A 285 -1.78 20.54 -6.98
N LEU A 286 -1.52 19.71 -7.99
CA LEU A 286 -0.15 19.42 -8.44
C LEU A 286 0.53 20.67 -8.99
N ILE A 287 -0.15 21.45 -9.82
CA ILE A 287 0.37 22.70 -10.40
C ILE A 287 0.69 23.71 -9.28
N ARG A 288 -0.25 23.94 -8.38
CA ARG A 288 -0.10 24.89 -7.26
C ARG A 288 1.06 24.51 -6.33
N ASN A 289 1.28 23.21 -6.11
CA ASN A 289 2.30 22.72 -5.20
C ASN A 289 3.61 22.29 -5.91
N LEU A 290 3.72 22.48 -7.22
CA LEU A 290 4.82 21.97 -8.02
C LEU A 290 6.21 22.32 -7.47
N PRO A 291 6.51 23.56 -7.03
CA PRO A 291 7.82 23.89 -6.48
C PRO A 291 8.17 23.07 -5.22
N ARG A 292 7.19 22.82 -4.36
CA ARG A 292 7.36 22.01 -3.15
C ARG A 292 7.56 20.52 -3.51
N LEU A 293 6.77 20.01 -4.45
CA LEU A 293 6.87 18.63 -4.93
C LEU A 293 8.22 18.36 -5.60
N LEU A 294 8.73 19.30 -6.39
CA LEU A 294 10.06 19.19 -7.01
C LEU A 294 11.20 19.22 -5.99
N ARG A 295 11.08 20.00 -4.90
CA ARG A 295 12.04 19.96 -3.79
C ARG A 295 12.02 18.59 -3.10
N LYS A 296 10.84 18.03 -2.83
CA LYS A 296 10.67 16.68 -2.29
C LYS A 296 11.31 15.64 -3.22
N ARG A 297 10.99 15.69 -4.51
CA ARG A 297 11.63 14.84 -5.52
C ARG A 297 13.15 14.92 -5.48
N LYS A 298 13.72 16.13 -5.41
CA LYS A 298 15.17 16.33 -5.33
C LYS A 298 15.77 15.60 -4.12
N SER A 299 15.11 15.66 -2.96
CA SER A 299 15.54 14.95 -1.75
C SER A 299 15.49 13.41 -1.94
N ILE A 300 14.42 12.87 -2.55
CA ILE A 300 14.30 11.44 -2.83
C ILE A 300 15.40 10.99 -3.81
N GLN A 301 15.52 11.69 -4.94
CA GLN A 301 16.46 11.30 -6.00
C GLN A 301 17.93 11.47 -5.60
N ALA A 302 18.27 12.41 -4.72
CA ALA A 302 19.63 12.58 -4.21
C ALA A 302 20.11 11.38 -3.37
N ARG A 303 19.19 10.61 -2.78
CA ARG A 303 19.49 9.42 -1.97
C ARG A 303 19.47 8.11 -2.77
N ARG A 304 19.14 8.18 -4.05
CA ARG A 304 19.02 7.00 -4.93
C ARG A 304 20.33 6.23 -5.00
N ARG A 305 20.24 4.90 -4.81
CA ARG A 305 21.37 3.94 -4.91
C ARG A 305 21.16 2.93 -6.05
N ALA A 306 19.89 2.76 -6.52
CA ALA A 306 19.52 1.82 -7.57
C ALA A 306 18.54 2.43 -8.57
N ASP A 307 18.43 1.79 -9.73
CA ASP A 307 17.41 2.14 -10.73
C ASP A 307 16.55 0.91 -11.03
N PRO A 308 15.27 0.89 -10.63
CA PRO A 308 14.42 -0.28 -10.73
C PRO A 308 13.84 -0.51 -12.14
N LEU A 309 14.63 -0.33 -13.20
CA LEU A 309 14.18 -0.40 -14.59
C LEU A 309 13.51 -1.72 -14.97
N SER A 310 14.05 -2.84 -14.48
CA SER A 310 13.54 -4.20 -14.78
C SER A 310 12.13 -4.46 -14.24
N TRP A 311 11.70 -3.68 -13.26
CA TRP A 311 10.39 -3.82 -12.64
C TRP A 311 9.25 -3.18 -13.45
N PHE A 312 9.58 -2.37 -14.45
CA PHE A 312 8.59 -1.71 -15.31
C PHE A 312 8.47 -2.43 -16.63
N GLN A 313 7.44 -3.25 -16.76
CA GLN A 313 7.24 -4.20 -17.85
C GLN A 313 5.90 -3.96 -18.57
N ASN A 314 5.72 -4.60 -19.72
CA ASN A 314 4.42 -4.59 -20.38
C ASN A 314 3.47 -5.56 -19.66
N PRO A 315 2.14 -5.35 -19.74
CA PRO A 315 1.17 -6.26 -19.14
C PRO A 315 1.33 -7.71 -19.59
N ALA A 316 1.74 -7.93 -20.84
CA ALA A 316 1.93 -9.27 -21.40
C ALA A 316 3.10 -10.03 -20.78
N ASP A 317 4.05 -9.33 -20.16
CA ASP A 317 5.25 -9.93 -19.56
C ASP A 317 4.97 -10.44 -18.13
N TYR A 318 3.82 -10.07 -17.55
CA TYR A 318 3.42 -10.54 -16.23
C TYR A 318 2.61 -11.84 -16.32
N PRO A 319 3.05 -12.93 -15.69
CA PRO A 319 2.27 -14.16 -15.58
C PRO A 319 0.90 -13.87 -14.96
N HIS A 320 -0.14 -14.49 -15.51
CA HIS A 320 -1.52 -14.40 -15.00
C HIS A 320 -2.14 -13.00 -15.00
N TYR A 321 -1.63 -12.07 -15.84
CA TYR A 321 -2.30 -10.78 -16.03
C TYR A 321 -3.64 -10.98 -16.77
N PRO A 322 -4.77 -10.53 -16.20
CA PRO A 322 -6.08 -10.74 -16.81
C PRO A 322 -6.17 -10.07 -18.19
N SER A 323 -6.60 -10.83 -19.20
CA SER A 323 -6.69 -10.34 -20.58
C SER A 323 -7.67 -9.17 -20.76
N ASP A 324 -8.72 -9.12 -19.94
CA ASP A 324 -9.74 -8.08 -19.94
C ASP A 324 -9.29 -6.76 -19.30
N GLN A 325 -8.25 -6.79 -18.48
CA GLN A 325 -7.62 -5.57 -17.91
C GLN A 325 -6.61 -4.91 -18.85
N ARG A 326 -6.29 -5.52 -19.99
CA ARG A 326 -5.33 -4.94 -20.97
C ARG A 326 -5.85 -3.68 -21.66
N LEU A 327 -7.17 -3.51 -21.70
CA LEU A 327 -7.85 -2.42 -22.41
C LEU A 327 -8.46 -1.35 -21.48
N LYS A 328 -8.48 -1.57 -20.17
CA LYS A 328 -8.97 -0.62 -19.17
C LYS A 328 -7.79 0.11 -18.50
#